data_971d6e28b4f7c45892554c06e8180b5d
#
_entry.id   971d6e28b4f7c45892554c06e8180b5d
#
_cell.length_a   1.000
_cell.length_b   1.000
_cell.length_c   1.000
_cell.angle_alpha   90.00
_cell.angle_beta   90.00
_cell.angle_gamma   90.00
#
_symmetry.space_group_name_H-M   'P 1'
#
loop_
_entity.id
_entity.type
_entity.pdbx_description
1 polymer ?
#
loop_
_entity_poly.entity_id
_entity_poly.type
_entity_poly.pdbx_seq_one_letter_code
_entity_poly.pdbx_strand_id
1 'polypeptide(L)'
;MYDIMNHPGDITIVYTSKEYQPRSDVFDESYKFVGPSIATRKEVGSFPIEHLKDEKVIFISMGTVFNEQPELYEKCFEAFKDVEATVVLVVGKKINISQFENIPDNFKLYNYVPQLEVLQHADVFVTHGGMNSSSEALYYGVPLVVIPVTGDQPLVAKRVNEVGAGIRLNRKELTSELLRESV
;
A
#
# COMPACT_ATOMS: atom_id res chain seq x y z
N MET A 1 22.53 14.52 -14.50
CA MET A 1 21.31 14.72 -13.66
C MET A 1 21.17 13.63 -12.58
N TYR A 2 21.41 12.35 -12.90
CA TYR A 2 21.40 11.25 -11.91
C TYR A 2 22.42 11.45 -10.76
N ASP A 3 23.60 11.95 -11.05
CA ASP A 3 24.67 12.14 -10.05
C ASP A 3 24.31 13.20 -9.00
N ILE A 4 23.54 14.24 -9.36
CA ILE A 4 23.12 15.28 -8.41
C ILE A 4 22.08 14.75 -7.41
N MET A 5 21.21 13.84 -7.84
CA MET A 5 20.14 13.29 -7.00
C MET A 5 20.62 12.16 -6.08
N ASN A 6 21.71 11.48 -6.45
CA ASN A 6 22.19 10.28 -5.75
C ASN A 6 23.57 10.48 -5.11
N HIS A 7 24.14 11.69 -5.17
CA HIS A 7 25.44 11.96 -4.56
C HIS A 7 25.30 12.03 -3.03
N PRO A 8 25.98 11.16 -2.28
CA PRO A 8 25.94 11.22 -0.84
C PRO A 8 26.60 12.52 -0.36
N GLY A 9 25.98 13.18 0.61
CA GLY A 9 26.61 14.29 1.33
C GLY A 9 27.50 13.81 2.46
N ASP A 10 28.01 14.74 3.27
CA ASP A 10 28.74 14.41 4.51
C ASP A 10 27.85 13.63 5.50
N ILE A 11 26.56 13.88 5.46
CA ILE A 11 25.52 13.14 6.18
C ILE A 11 24.35 12.90 5.23
N THR A 12 23.91 11.66 5.13
CA THR A 12 22.73 11.26 4.34
C THR A 12 21.63 10.78 5.28
N ILE A 13 20.48 11.45 5.28
CA ILE A 13 19.32 11.05 6.06
C ILE A 13 18.46 10.11 5.19
N VAL A 14 18.20 8.90 5.71
CA VAL A 14 17.45 7.86 5.01
C VAL A 14 16.13 7.65 5.73
N TYR A 15 15.02 7.97 5.06
CA TYR A 15 13.66 7.88 5.61
C TYR A 15 13.09 6.46 5.54
N THR A 16 13.87 5.52 6.06
CA THR A 16 13.45 4.13 6.34
C THR A 16 14.22 3.60 7.54
N SER A 17 13.84 2.42 8.06
CA SER A 17 14.64 1.77 9.10
C SER A 17 15.82 1.00 8.49
N LYS A 18 16.86 0.77 9.28
CA LYS A 18 18.02 -0.01 8.85
C LYS A 18 17.63 -1.46 8.55
N GLU A 19 16.68 -2.00 9.29
CA GLU A 19 16.14 -3.36 9.13
C GLU A 19 15.35 -3.49 7.83
N TYR A 20 14.61 -2.44 7.42
CA TYR A 20 13.83 -2.48 6.18
C TYR A 20 14.68 -2.19 4.94
N GLN A 21 15.79 -1.45 5.07
CA GLN A 21 16.69 -1.16 3.97
C GLN A 21 17.39 -2.44 3.47
N PRO A 22 17.25 -2.83 2.20
CA PRO A 22 18.04 -3.93 1.64
C PRO A 22 19.55 -3.60 1.72
N ARG A 23 20.34 -4.60 2.09
CA ARG A 23 21.79 -4.46 2.19
C ARG A 23 22.25 -3.26 3.04
N SER A 24 21.61 -3.06 4.18
CA SER A 24 21.95 -1.96 5.07
C SER A 24 23.38 -2.06 5.64
N ASP A 25 24.02 -3.22 5.53
CA ASP A 25 25.40 -3.52 5.89
C ASP A 25 26.45 -2.79 5.05
N VAL A 26 26.11 -2.32 3.83
CA VAL A 26 27.05 -1.60 2.94
C VAL A 26 27.06 -0.10 3.18
N PHE A 27 26.20 0.43 4.02
CA PHE A 27 26.14 1.84 4.36
C PHE A 27 26.92 2.13 5.64
N ASP A 28 27.82 3.09 5.58
CA ASP A 28 28.64 3.51 6.71
C ASP A 28 27.87 4.48 7.64
N GLU A 29 28.57 5.03 8.63
CA GLU A 29 27.98 5.90 9.65
C GLU A 29 27.49 7.27 9.12
N SER A 30 27.85 7.65 7.90
CA SER A 30 27.31 8.87 7.27
C SER A 30 25.85 8.74 6.90
N TYR A 31 25.33 7.52 6.78
CA TYR A 31 23.93 7.23 6.50
C TYR A 31 23.14 7.08 7.81
N LYS A 32 22.20 7.99 8.04
CA LYS A 32 21.34 7.98 9.23
C LYS A 32 19.94 7.48 8.88
N PHE A 33 19.66 6.25 9.25
CA PHE A 33 18.33 5.63 9.10
C PHE A 33 17.41 6.14 10.20
N VAL A 34 16.44 6.96 9.85
CA VAL A 34 15.58 7.68 10.81
C VAL A 34 14.13 7.17 10.83
N GLY A 35 13.85 6.12 10.08
CA GLY A 35 12.49 5.64 9.90
C GLY A 35 11.69 6.45 8.90
N PRO A 36 10.41 6.08 8.64
CA PRO A 36 9.58 6.78 7.67
C PRO A 36 9.22 8.19 8.15
N SER A 37 9.13 9.14 7.21
CA SER A 37 8.66 10.49 7.50
C SER A 37 7.13 10.51 7.56
N ILE A 38 6.58 10.16 8.72
CA ILE A 38 5.13 10.19 8.97
C ILE A 38 4.78 11.48 9.70
N ALA A 39 3.90 12.28 9.11
CA ALA A 39 3.39 13.50 9.71
C ALA A 39 1.89 13.63 9.44
N THR A 40 1.17 14.26 10.37
CA THR A 40 -0.24 14.60 10.17
C THR A 40 -0.36 15.47 8.92
N ARG A 41 -1.07 14.96 7.91
CA ARG A 41 -1.37 15.70 6.69
C ARG A 41 -2.70 16.43 6.90
N LYS A 42 -2.77 17.70 6.52
CA LYS A 42 -4.06 18.38 6.37
C LYS A 42 -4.72 17.89 5.09
N GLU A 43 -5.41 16.77 5.20
CA GLU A 43 -6.12 16.20 4.06
C GLU A 43 -7.44 16.92 3.87
N VAL A 44 -7.77 17.21 2.61
CA VAL A 44 -9.00 17.93 2.25
C VAL A 44 -10.09 16.89 1.98
N GLY A 45 -11.11 16.87 2.80
CA GLY A 45 -12.29 16.02 2.65
C GLY A 45 -12.66 15.33 3.96
N SER A 46 -13.94 15.06 4.14
CA SER A 46 -14.44 14.23 5.23
C SER A 46 -14.52 12.79 4.75
N PHE A 47 -13.56 11.96 5.12
CA PHE A 47 -13.71 10.51 5.01
C PHE A 47 -14.47 10.00 6.25
N PRO A 48 -15.48 9.14 6.11
CA PRO A 48 -16.28 8.66 7.25
C PRO A 48 -15.52 7.58 8.03
N ILE A 49 -14.43 7.96 8.68
CA ILE A 49 -13.55 7.06 9.43
C ILE A 49 -14.27 6.30 10.55
N GLU A 50 -15.33 6.89 11.08
CA GLU A 50 -16.15 6.27 12.13
C GLU A 50 -16.78 4.94 11.69
N HIS A 51 -16.99 4.76 10.39
CA HIS A 51 -17.54 3.52 9.83
C HIS A 51 -16.52 2.38 9.78
N LEU A 52 -15.26 2.64 10.08
CA LEU A 52 -14.21 1.63 10.13
C LEU A 52 -13.91 1.18 11.56
N LYS A 53 -14.48 1.86 12.56
CA LYS A 53 -14.31 1.47 13.97
C LYS A 53 -15.04 0.17 14.24
N ASP A 54 -14.36 -0.73 14.93
CA ASP A 54 -14.89 -2.04 15.33
C ASP A 54 -15.20 -3.00 14.17
N GLU A 55 -14.78 -2.64 12.93
CA GLU A 55 -14.88 -3.47 11.73
C GLU A 55 -13.53 -4.13 11.41
N LYS A 56 -13.56 -5.28 10.74
CA LYS A 56 -12.38 -5.77 10.02
C LYS A 56 -12.26 -5.00 8.71
N VAL A 57 -11.09 -4.47 8.43
CA VAL A 57 -10.89 -3.59 7.28
C VAL A 57 -9.80 -4.12 6.36
N ILE A 58 -10.18 -4.41 5.12
CA ILE A 58 -9.26 -4.65 4.01
C ILE A 58 -9.08 -3.33 3.26
N PHE A 59 -7.90 -2.76 3.31
CA PHE A 59 -7.57 -1.55 2.56
C PHE A 59 -6.90 -1.90 1.24
N ILE A 60 -7.35 -1.33 0.12
CA ILE A 60 -6.81 -1.60 -1.23
C ILE A 60 -6.47 -0.28 -1.91
N SER A 61 -5.19 -0.08 -2.27
CA SER A 61 -4.75 1.09 -3.03
C SER A 61 -3.51 0.78 -3.88
N MET A 62 -3.64 1.00 -5.19
CA MET A 62 -2.55 0.83 -6.15
C MET A 62 -1.74 2.11 -6.39
N GLY A 63 -1.82 3.06 -5.45
CA GLY A 63 -1.11 4.33 -5.48
C GLY A 63 -1.75 5.35 -6.41
N THR A 64 -0.96 6.36 -6.83
CA THR A 64 -1.47 7.54 -7.55
C THR A 64 -1.14 7.55 -9.05
N VAL A 65 -0.18 6.75 -9.50
CA VAL A 65 0.33 6.80 -10.88
C VAL A 65 -0.20 5.66 -11.74
N PHE A 66 -0.14 4.42 -11.25
CA PHE A 66 -0.52 3.22 -11.99
C PHE A 66 -1.78 2.57 -11.40
N ASN A 67 -2.79 3.36 -11.11
CA ASN A 67 -4.03 2.93 -10.48
C ASN A 67 -5.19 2.71 -11.47
N GLU A 68 -5.01 2.96 -12.76
CA GLU A 68 -6.00 2.66 -13.79
C GLU A 68 -5.98 1.16 -14.12
N GLN A 69 -6.54 0.33 -13.21
CA GLN A 69 -6.48 -1.13 -13.28
C GLN A 69 -7.86 -1.78 -13.03
N PRO A 70 -8.86 -1.53 -13.88
CA PRO A 70 -10.21 -2.04 -13.65
C PRO A 70 -10.26 -3.58 -13.54
N GLU A 71 -9.49 -4.32 -14.34
CA GLU A 71 -9.41 -5.77 -14.27
C GLU A 71 -8.90 -6.31 -12.92
N LEU A 72 -8.00 -5.57 -12.26
CA LEU A 72 -7.53 -5.92 -10.92
C LEU A 72 -8.64 -5.68 -9.90
N TYR A 73 -9.38 -4.58 -10.04
CA TYR A 73 -10.46 -4.23 -9.13
C TYR A 73 -11.63 -5.23 -9.21
N GLU A 74 -11.96 -5.70 -10.42
CA GLU A 74 -12.93 -6.79 -10.61
C GLU A 74 -12.49 -8.10 -9.91
N LYS A 75 -11.19 -8.44 -9.98
CA LYS A 75 -10.64 -9.56 -9.22
C LYS A 75 -10.76 -9.36 -7.72
N CYS A 76 -10.57 -8.13 -7.23
CA CYS A 76 -10.77 -7.81 -5.82
C CYS A 76 -12.24 -7.96 -5.41
N PHE A 77 -13.19 -7.52 -6.24
CA PHE A 77 -14.62 -7.72 -5.99
C PHE A 77 -14.93 -9.21 -5.82
N GLU A 78 -14.50 -10.04 -6.78
CA GLU A 78 -14.73 -11.48 -6.71
C GLU A 78 -14.03 -12.14 -5.52
N ALA A 79 -12.80 -11.70 -5.18
CA ALA A 79 -12.04 -12.25 -4.06
C ALA A 79 -12.70 -11.99 -2.71
N PHE A 80 -13.25 -10.79 -2.51
CA PHE A 80 -13.65 -10.33 -1.18
C PHE A 80 -15.16 -10.10 -1.00
N LYS A 81 -16.01 -10.38 -2.00
CA LYS A 81 -17.47 -10.15 -1.92
C LYS A 81 -18.16 -10.84 -0.74
N ASP A 82 -17.66 -12.03 -0.34
CA ASP A 82 -18.25 -12.85 0.72
C ASP A 82 -17.39 -12.85 2.01
N VAL A 83 -16.47 -11.91 2.15
CA VAL A 83 -15.63 -11.78 3.36
C VAL A 83 -16.35 -10.91 4.37
N GLU A 84 -16.36 -11.34 5.63
CA GLU A 84 -16.89 -10.56 6.75
C GLU A 84 -15.92 -9.44 7.16
N ALA A 85 -15.78 -8.46 6.26
CA ALA A 85 -14.91 -7.29 6.41
C ALA A 85 -15.42 -6.15 5.53
N THR A 86 -15.18 -4.92 5.96
CA THR A 86 -15.35 -3.72 5.12
C THR A 86 -14.13 -3.57 4.21
N VAL A 87 -14.35 -3.51 2.90
CA VAL A 87 -13.28 -3.32 1.92
C VAL A 87 -13.25 -1.87 1.44
N VAL A 88 -12.22 -1.14 1.80
CA VAL A 88 -11.98 0.23 1.32
C VAL A 88 -11.10 0.18 0.09
N LEU A 89 -11.66 0.46 -1.08
CA LEU A 89 -10.96 0.42 -2.38
C LEU A 89 -10.76 1.82 -2.95
N VAL A 90 -9.51 2.21 -3.15
CA VAL A 90 -9.13 3.47 -3.79
C VAL A 90 -8.77 3.25 -5.25
N VAL A 91 -9.64 3.69 -6.14
CA VAL A 91 -9.49 3.50 -7.59
C VAL A 91 -8.70 4.63 -8.27
N GLY A 92 -8.47 5.76 -7.56
CA GLY A 92 -7.76 6.92 -8.09
C GLY A 92 -8.66 7.92 -8.82
N LYS A 93 -8.11 9.13 -9.04
CA LYS A 93 -8.89 10.28 -9.51
C LYS A 93 -9.36 10.18 -10.97
N LYS A 94 -8.71 9.34 -11.78
CA LYS A 94 -9.02 9.21 -13.21
C LYS A 94 -10.12 8.20 -13.50
N ILE A 95 -10.39 7.30 -12.56
CA ILE A 95 -11.43 6.28 -12.71
C ILE A 95 -12.79 6.85 -12.29
N ASN A 96 -13.77 6.68 -13.17
CA ASN A 96 -15.17 6.93 -12.83
C ASN A 96 -15.72 5.70 -12.09
N ILE A 97 -16.06 5.85 -10.83
CA ILE A 97 -16.59 4.74 -9.99
C ILE A 97 -17.87 4.15 -10.60
N SER A 98 -18.70 4.96 -11.27
CA SER A 98 -19.94 4.48 -11.88
C SER A 98 -19.76 3.56 -13.09
N GLN A 99 -18.53 3.33 -13.55
CA GLN A 99 -18.25 2.31 -14.57
C GLN A 99 -18.26 0.87 -14.03
N PHE A 100 -18.11 0.71 -12.71
CA PHE A 100 -18.17 -0.60 -12.09
C PHE A 100 -19.63 -1.02 -11.86
N GLU A 101 -19.98 -2.16 -12.40
CA GLU A 101 -21.26 -2.81 -12.18
C GLU A 101 -21.12 -3.84 -11.06
N ASN A 102 -22.21 -4.10 -10.33
CA ASN A 102 -22.28 -5.15 -9.30
C ASN A 102 -21.20 -5.05 -8.20
N ILE A 103 -20.95 -3.84 -7.71
CA ILE A 103 -20.05 -3.62 -6.56
C ILE A 103 -20.64 -4.36 -5.34
N PRO A 104 -19.88 -5.25 -4.68
CA PRO A 104 -20.37 -5.95 -3.49
C PRO A 104 -20.69 -4.99 -2.33
N ASP A 105 -21.70 -5.31 -1.52
CA ASP A 105 -22.22 -4.44 -0.46
C ASP A 105 -21.17 -4.05 0.60
N ASN A 106 -20.21 -4.95 0.83
CA ASN A 106 -19.11 -4.73 1.77
C ASN A 106 -17.97 -3.85 1.22
N PHE A 107 -18.04 -3.44 -0.06
CA PHE A 107 -17.06 -2.54 -0.67
C PHE A 107 -17.46 -1.07 -0.55
N LYS A 108 -16.48 -0.25 -0.17
CA LYS A 108 -16.57 1.21 -0.17
C LYS A 108 -15.53 1.76 -1.15
N LEU A 109 -15.99 2.24 -2.32
CA LEU A 109 -15.13 2.75 -3.38
C LEU A 109 -14.94 4.24 -3.24
N TYR A 110 -13.67 4.66 -3.39
CA TYR A 110 -13.28 6.07 -3.35
C TYR A 110 -12.27 6.40 -4.45
N ASN A 111 -12.31 7.63 -4.96
CA ASN A 111 -11.24 8.13 -5.81
C ASN A 111 -10.00 8.54 -5.01
N TYR A 112 -10.20 8.88 -3.74
CA TYR A 112 -9.17 9.30 -2.81
C TYR A 112 -9.64 9.10 -1.37
N VAL A 113 -8.72 8.73 -0.47
CA VAL A 113 -8.94 8.66 0.97
C VAL A 113 -7.73 9.23 1.73
N PRO A 114 -7.88 9.70 2.96
CA PRO A 114 -6.75 10.04 3.84
C PRO A 114 -6.04 8.75 4.28
N GLN A 115 -5.06 8.30 3.49
CA GLN A 115 -4.41 6.99 3.63
C GLN A 115 -3.90 6.72 5.06
N LEU A 116 -3.28 7.72 5.71
CA LEU A 116 -2.76 7.56 7.07
C LEU A 116 -3.87 7.32 8.10
N GLU A 117 -5.04 7.91 7.90
CA GLU A 117 -6.20 7.69 8.78
C GLU A 117 -6.79 6.30 8.56
N VAL A 118 -6.95 5.89 7.30
CA VAL A 118 -7.48 4.54 6.97
C VAL A 118 -6.54 3.44 7.46
N LEU A 119 -5.22 3.61 7.32
CA LEU A 119 -4.23 2.63 7.79
C LEU A 119 -4.28 2.39 9.30
N GLN A 120 -4.74 3.35 10.11
CA GLN A 120 -4.90 3.17 11.55
C GLN A 120 -6.02 2.19 11.90
N HIS A 121 -6.89 1.87 10.96
CA HIS A 121 -8.02 0.95 11.13
C HIS A 121 -7.91 -0.30 10.24
N ALA A 122 -6.92 -0.35 9.34
CA ALA A 122 -6.76 -1.46 8.42
C ALA A 122 -6.11 -2.68 9.10
N ASP A 123 -6.69 -3.87 8.88
CA ASP A 123 -6.12 -5.15 9.31
C ASP A 123 -5.13 -5.69 8.27
N VAL A 124 -5.31 -5.31 7.00
CA VAL A 124 -4.43 -5.68 5.89
C VAL A 124 -4.46 -4.60 4.81
N PHE A 125 -3.32 -4.40 4.15
CA PHE A 125 -3.20 -3.46 3.04
C PHE A 125 -2.75 -4.14 1.75
N VAL A 126 -3.65 -4.21 0.77
CA VAL A 126 -3.34 -4.67 -0.59
C VAL A 126 -2.84 -3.48 -1.40
N THR A 127 -1.59 -3.54 -1.85
CA THR A 127 -0.91 -2.38 -2.46
C THR A 127 0.04 -2.76 -3.59
N HIS A 128 0.41 -1.78 -4.42
CA HIS A 128 1.45 -1.94 -5.44
C HIS A 128 2.88 -2.01 -4.87
N GLY A 129 3.07 -1.66 -3.59
CA GLY A 129 4.38 -1.67 -2.95
C GLY A 129 5.24 -0.43 -3.21
N GLY A 130 4.63 0.73 -3.40
CA GLY A 130 5.37 1.99 -3.39
C GLY A 130 6.02 2.24 -2.03
N MET A 131 7.27 2.74 -1.99
CA MET A 131 8.05 2.89 -0.75
C MET A 131 7.30 3.65 0.34
N ASN A 132 6.66 4.77 0.01
CA ASN A 132 5.93 5.58 1.00
C ASN A 132 4.73 4.80 1.57
N SER A 133 3.89 4.23 0.71
CA SER A 133 2.71 3.48 1.14
C SER A 133 3.08 2.26 2.00
N SER A 134 4.13 1.55 1.62
CA SER A 134 4.63 0.41 2.41
C SER A 134 5.19 0.85 3.76
N SER A 135 5.96 1.92 3.79
CA SER A 135 6.51 2.49 5.03
C SER A 135 5.41 3.02 5.96
N GLU A 136 4.37 3.62 5.41
CA GLU A 136 3.20 4.10 6.18
C GLU A 136 2.43 2.93 6.79
N ALA A 137 2.19 1.85 6.03
CA ALA A 137 1.53 0.66 6.54
C ALA A 137 2.34 -0.02 7.66
N LEU A 138 3.65 -0.18 7.45
CA LEU A 138 4.55 -0.77 8.44
C LEU A 138 4.62 0.06 9.73
N TYR A 139 4.56 1.38 9.62
CA TYR A 139 4.52 2.28 10.79
C TYR A 139 3.30 2.02 11.67
N TYR A 140 2.14 1.70 11.07
CA TYR A 140 0.92 1.35 11.80
C TYR A 140 0.79 -0.15 12.10
N GLY A 141 1.79 -0.97 11.75
CA GLY A 141 1.78 -2.41 12.00
C GLY A 141 0.83 -3.19 11.08
N VAL A 142 0.44 -2.60 9.95
CA VAL A 142 -0.49 -3.22 9.00
C VAL A 142 0.27 -4.16 8.06
N PRO A 143 -0.06 -5.46 8.02
CA PRO A 143 0.54 -6.41 7.08
C PRO A 143 0.18 -6.10 5.63
N LEU A 144 1.08 -6.44 4.71
CA LEU A 144 1.02 -6.06 3.32
C LEU A 144 0.78 -7.26 2.39
N VAL A 145 -0.16 -7.11 1.47
CA VAL A 145 -0.25 -7.94 0.26
C VAL A 145 0.23 -7.10 -0.92
N VAL A 146 1.42 -7.38 -1.44
CA VAL A 146 2.07 -6.52 -2.43
C VAL A 146 1.97 -7.11 -3.83
N ILE A 147 1.36 -6.34 -4.75
CA ILE A 147 1.20 -6.66 -6.18
C ILE A 147 2.03 -5.64 -6.98
N PRO A 148 3.34 -5.86 -7.15
CA PRO A 148 4.21 -4.87 -7.78
C PRO A 148 3.91 -4.71 -9.28
N VAL A 149 3.96 -3.46 -9.75
CA VAL A 149 3.70 -3.10 -11.15
C VAL A 149 4.99 -2.74 -11.88
N THR A 150 5.79 -1.80 -11.34
CA THR A 150 6.98 -1.27 -12.02
C THR A 150 7.93 -0.56 -11.04
N GLY A 151 9.06 -0.09 -11.54
CA GLY A 151 10.03 0.75 -10.82
C GLY A 151 10.70 0.03 -9.66
N ASP A 152 10.68 0.62 -8.48
CA ASP A 152 11.23 0.11 -7.22
C ASP A 152 10.33 -0.91 -6.52
N GLN A 153 9.06 -0.99 -6.91
CA GLN A 153 8.04 -1.83 -6.27
C GLN A 153 8.42 -3.32 -6.16
N PRO A 154 9.06 -3.97 -7.17
CA PRO A 154 9.51 -5.35 -7.02
C PRO A 154 10.56 -5.55 -5.92
N LEU A 155 11.43 -4.55 -5.68
CA LEU A 155 12.43 -4.59 -4.61
C LEU A 155 11.76 -4.40 -3.25
N VAL A 156 10.83 -3.46 -3.15
CA VAL A 156 10.03 -3.23 -1.93
C VAL A 156 9.22 -4.47 -1.60
N ALA A 157 8.51 -5.06 -2.58
CA ALA A 157 7.73 -6.29 -2.39
C ALA A 157 8.58 -7.47 -1.92
N LYS A 158 9.79 -7.63 -2.49
CA LYS A 158 10.76 -8.63 -2.05
C LYS A 158 11.14 -8.39 -0.58
N ARG A 159 11.44 -7.14 -0.22
CA ARG A 159 11.84 -6.79 1.15
C ARG A 159 10.72 -7.00 2.16
N VAL A 160 9.49 -6.62 1.84
CA VAL A 160 8.29 -6.90 2.66
C VAL A 160 8.21 -8.39 3.00
N ASN A 161 8.39 -9.26 2.00
CA ASN A 161 8.35 -10.70 2.19
C ASN A 161 9.54 -11.22 3.01
N GLU A 162 10.76 -10.70 2.78
CA GLU A 162 11.98 -11.11 3.51
C GLU A 162 11.91 -10.79 5.00
N VAL A 163 11.32 -9.66 5.37
CA VAL A 163 11.19 -9.24 6.78
C VAL A 163 9.94 -9.80 7.46
N GLY A 164 9.13 -10.60 6.77
CA GLY A 164 7.92 -11.18 7.31
C GLY A 164 6.78 -10.18 7.56
N ALA A 165 6.82 -9.02 6.89
CA ALA A 165 5.82 -7.96 7.05
C ALA A 165 4.65 -8.07 6.07
N GLY A 166 4.61 -9.12 5.27
CA GLY A 166 3.56 -9.40 4.30
C GLY A 166 4.02 -10.34 3.21
N ILE A 167 3.24 -10.44 2.17
CA ILE A 167 3.48 -11.35 1.05
C ILE A 167 3.56 -10.60 -0.27
N ARG A 168 4.34 -11.16 -1.19
CA ARG A 168 4.44 -10.67 -2.57
C ARG A 168 3.66 -11.58 -3.49
N LEU A 169 2.75 -11.02 -4.28
CA LEU A 169 2.05 -11.72 -5.34
C LEU A 169 2.63 -11.41 -6.72
N ASN A 170 2.63 -12.43 -7.60
CA ASN A 170 2.99 -12.23 -9.00
C ASN A 170 1.75 -11.77 -9.77
N ARG A 171 1.80 -10.56 -10.32
CA ARG A 171 0.68 -9.99 -11.08
C ARG A 171 0.22 -10.86 -12.25
N LYS A 172 1.12 -11.60 -12.91
CA LYS A 172 0.79 -12.45 -14.07
C LYS A 172 0.00 -13.70 -13.68
N GLU A 173 0.13 -14.12 -12.43
CA GLU A 173 -0.50 -15.34 -11.88
C GLU A 173 -1.67 -14.99 -10.96
N LEU A 174 -2.02 -13.70 -10.87
CA LEU A 174 -3.01 -13.21 -9.93
C LEU A 174 -4.41 -13.66 -10.32
N THR A 175 -5.03 -14.42 -9.43
CA THR A 175 -6.45 -14.81 -9.49
C THR A 175 -7.21 -14.27 -8.28
N SER A 176 -8.53 -14.32 -8.32
CA SER A 176 -9.39 -13.92 -7.18
C SER A 176 -9.19 -14.86 -5.99
N GLU A 177 -8.99 -16.16 -6.24
CA GLU A 177 -8.74 -17.18 -5.22
C GLU A 177 -7.41 -16.89 -4.52
N LEU A 178 -6.34 -16.62 -5.28
CA LEU A 178 -5.02 -16.29 -4.71
C LEU A 178 -5.08 -15.01 -3.88
N LEU A 179 -5.82 -14.00 -4.33
CA LEU A 179 -6.06 -12.78 -3.53
C LEU A 179 -6.77 -13.09 -2.21
N ARG A 180 -7.83 -13.91 -2.26
CA ARG A 180 -8.59 -14.28 -1.07
C ARG A 180 -7.75 -15.06 -0.05
N GLU A 181 -6.92 -16.00 -0.52
CA GLU A 181 -6.03 -16.80 0.34
C GLU A 181 -4.90 -15.97 0.97
N SER A 182 -4.65 -14.78 0.42
CA SER A 182 -3.54 -13.90 0.80
C SER A 182 -3.92 -12.87 1.86
N VAL A 183 -5.19 -12.78 2.21
CA VAL A 183 -5.78 -11.89 3.20
C VAL A 183 -6.43 -12.67 4.33
#